data_669e167256d55cb8b4a36afa081bda2e
#
_entry.id   669e167256d55cb8b4a36afa081bda2e
#
_cell.length_a   1.000
_cell.length_b   1.000
_cell.length_c   1.000
_cell.angle_alpha   90.00
_cell.angle_beta   90.00
_cell.angle_gamma   90.00
#
_symmetry.space_group_name_H-M   'P 1'
#
loop_
_entity.id
_entity.type
_entity.pdbx_description
1 polymer ?
#
loop_
_entity_poly.entity_id
_entity_poly.type
_entity_poly.pdbx_seq_one_letter_code
_entity_poly.pdbx_strand_id
1 'polypeptide(L)'
;HDCKHQPAPYFRKKFSVGNPVRSARIYVAVAGLYQLHLNGRRLGDTMLDPVYTRFDRRNMYVTYDVTSAIKQNENVVGIVLGNGWYNHQPLAVWNFEMAPWRNRPAFCMDLHLTYEDGSEETVCTDYGWRTTDGGAWRKNNIYTGEFYDFSMQMEGWDKPGYDDSKWGGVRLRQAPSAQVTSQQMRPIRACREYPAVKFAQLSDNAYLYDFGYNMAGVTRFRLKGAKGTVVKVRHGERLGKDGRLDQSNIDVYYRGDKETDPFQTDVLTLSGGEDEFMARFNYKGFRYAQVEASAPVEIDKESMVACFVHSDVPQVGEVRSSNKLIEGLMAASNQAYLSNLMGYPTDCPQREKNGWTGDGHLAIEAALYNFDGITVYEKWMADHRDEQQPNGVLPDIIPTCGWGYGTDNGLDWTSAIAIIPWNLYLFYGDTKP
;
A
#
# COMPACT_ATOMS: atom_id res chain seq x y z
N HIS A 1 -6.26 15.35 18.61
CA HIS A 1 -5.75 15.47 17.23
C HIS A 1 -6.88 15.30 16.24
N ASP A 2 -6.97 16.18 15.24
CA ASP A 2 -7.94 16.06 14.16
C ASP A 2 -7.42 15.06 13.11
N CYS A 3 -7.79 13.80 13.29
CA CYS A 3 -7.45 12.71 12.38
C CYS A 3 -8.62 12.33 11.45
N LYS A 4 -9.60 13.22 11.25
CA LYS A 4 -10.76 12.97 10.39
C LYS A 4 -10.36 12.81 8.93
N HIS A 5 -11.28 12.27 8.14
CA HIS A 5 -11.13 12.19 6.70
C HIS A 5 -10.82 13.58 6.10
N GLN A 6 -9.71 13.62 5.39
CA GLN A 6 -9.23 14.79 4.67
C GLN A 6 -8.73 14.31 3.31
N PRO A 7 -8.76 15.17 2.28
CA PRO A 7 -8.07 14.87 1.04
C PRO A 7 -6.58 14.61 1.26
N ALA A 8 -5.98 13.80 0.40
CA ALA A 8 -4.55 13.53 0.46
C ALA A 8 -3.78 14.84 0.29
N PRO A 9 -2.84 15.16 1.20
CA PRO A 9 -2.03 16.36 1.06
C PRO A 9 -0.94 16.14 0.01
N TYR A 10 -0.80 17.12 -0.86
CA TYR A 10 0.26 17.24 -1.86
C TYR A 10 1.30 18.22 -1.33
N PHE A 11 2.57 17.90 -1.55
CA PHE A 11 3.69 18.75 -1.19
C PHE A 11 4.64 18.86 -2.37
N ARG A 12 5.26 20.02 -2.52
CA ARG A 12 6.28 20.24 -3.54
C ARG A 12 7.34 21.22 -3.06
N LYS A 13 8.56 21.04 -3.59
CA LYS A 13 9.68 21.95 -3.38
C LYS A 13 10.45 22.13 -4.69
N LYS A 14 10.74 23.38 -5.04
CA LYS A 14 11.64 23.74 -6.12
C LYS A 14 13.07 23.82 -5.57
N PHE A 15 14.03 23.37 -6.35
CA PHE A 15 15.45 23.53 -6.05
C PHE A 15 16.26 23.67 -7.33
N SER A 16 17.42 24.29 -7.25
CA SER A 16 18.29 24.54 -8.41
C SER A 16 19.59 23.76 -8.27
N VAL A 17 20.08 23.22 -9.38
CA VAL A 17 21.35 22.51 -9.46
C VAL A 17 22.26 23.25 -10.44
N GLY A 18 23.33 23.85 -9.92
CA GLY A 18 24.23 24.71 -10.72
C GLY A 18 25.38 23.94 -11.40
N ASN A 19 25.85 22.85 -10.79
CA ASN A 19 27.02 22.10 -11.24
C ASN A 19 26.61 20.72 -11.77
N PRO A 20 27.43 20.08 -12.62
CA PRO A 20 27.22 18.69 -13.03
C PRO A 20 27.20 17.74 -11.83
N VAL A 21 26.15 16.90 -11.75
CA VAL A 21 25.92 15.97 -10.66
C VAL A 21 26.58 14.63 -10.95
N ARG A 22 27.46 14.17 -10.05
CA ARG A 22 28.07 12.83 -10.07
C ARG A 22 27.12 11.77 -9.51
N SER A 23 26.44 12.09 -8.41
CA SER A 23 25.43 11.21 -7.81
C SER A 23 24.35 11.99 -7.06
N ALA A 24 23.11 11.47 -7.10
CA ALA A 24 22.00 12.03 -6.37
C ALA A 24 21.15 10.92 -5.76
N ARG A 25 20.86 11.00 -4.45
CA ARG A 25 20.07 10.01 -3.73
C ARG A 25 19.04 10.67 -2.84
N ILE A 26 17.78 10.24 -2.97
CA ILE A 26 16.71 10.62 -2.06
C ILE A 26 16.55 9.53 -1.00
N TYR A 27 16.48 9.98 0.26
CA TYR A 27 16.08 9.20 1.42
C TYR A 27 14.77 9.78 1.93
N VAL A 28 13.70 8.97 1.95
CA VAL A 28 12.37 9.43 2.36
C VAL A 28 11.77 8.51 3.41
N ALA A 29 11.46 9.05 4.59
CA ALA A 29 10.73 8.39 5.66
C ALA A 29 9.32 8.98 5.76
N VAL A 30 8.30 8.13 5.83
CA VAL A 30 6.91 8.56 5.89
C VAL A 30 6.18 7.80 6.99
N ALA A 31 5.45 8.52 7.80
CA ALA A 31 4.40 7.94 8.65
C ALA A 31 3.08 8.03 7.88
N GLY A 32 2.63 6.90 7.38
CA GLY A 32 1.58 6.76 6.38
C GLY A 32 2.11 6.09 5.11
N LEU A 33 1.53 6.42 3.97
CA LEU A 33 1.95 5.96 2.64
C LEU A 33 2.28 7.17 1.75
N TYR A 34 2.96 6.96 0.61
CA TYR A 34 3.29 8.07 -0.27
C TYR A 34 3.42 7.69 -1.76
N GLN A 35 3.35 8.71 -2.60
CA GLN A 35 3.81 8.71 -3.98
C GLN A 35 4.84 9.82 -4.12
N LEU A 36 6.08 9.46 -4.48
CA LEU A 36 7.18 10.42 -4.66
C LEU A 36 7.41 10.70 -6.15
N HIS A 37 7.59 11.97 -6.48
CA HIS A 37 7.76 12.45 -7.84
C HIS A 37 9.00 13.34 -7.95
N LEU A 38 9.67 13.28 -9.09
CA LEU A 38 10.76 14.17 -9.45
C LEU A 38 10.61 14.61 -10.90
N ASN A 39 10.56 15.93 -11.14
CA ASN A 39 10.48 16.52 -12.46
C ASN A 39 9.35 16.00 -13.37
N GLY A 40 8.16 15.75 -12.77
CA GLY A 40 6.98 15.27 -13.49
C GLY A 40 6.93 13.75 -13.67
N ARG A 41 7.79 13.00 -13.00
CA ARG A 41 7.79 11.53 -13.06
C ARG A 41 7.70 10.94 -11.66
N ARG A 42 6.76 10.00 -11.47
CA ARG A 42 6.74 9.18 -10.28
C ARG A 42 8.01 8.34 -10.18
N LEU A 43 8.62 8.29 -9.00
CA LEU A 43 9.80 7.48 -8.71
C LEU A 43 9.40 6.06 -8.29
N GLY A 44 10.08 5.09 -8.90
CA GLY A 44 9.86 3.67 -8.60
C GLY A 44 8.50 3.13 -9.09
N ASP A 45 8.34 1.84 -8.91
CA ASP A 45 7.14 1.06 -9.26
C ASP A 45 6.49 0.41 -8.03
N THR A 46 7.04 0.67 -6.85
CA THR A 46 6.59 0.12 -5.58
C THR A 46 5.23 0.63 -5.16
N MET A 47 4.54 -0.13 -4.34
CA MET A 47 3.25 0.19 -3.75
C MET A 47 3.35 0.10 -2.22
N LEU A 48 2.49 0.85 -1.53
CA LEU A 48 2.32 0.79 -0.08
C LEU A 48 3.62 1.02 0.72
N ASP A 49 4.52 1.85 0.18
CA ASP A 49 5.72 2.29 0.90
C ASP A 49 5.45 3.47 1.86
N PRO A 50 6.21 3.54 2.95
CA PRO A 50 7.03 2.49 3.51
C PRO A 50 6.17 1.40 4.15
N VAL A 51 6.74 0.20 4.29
CA VAL A 51 6.02 -0.93 4.88
C VAL A 51 5.65 -0.63 6.32
N TYR A 52 4.47 -1.11 6.72
CA TYR A 52 3.90 -0.90 8.05
C TYR A 52 4.83 -1.40 9.16
N THR A 53 5.06 -0.54 10.15
CA THR A 53 5.74 -0.80 11.43
C THR A 53 4.92 -0.20 12.57
N ARG A 54 5.27 -0.47 13.82
CA ARG A 54 4.75 0.28 14.94
C ARG A 54 5.36 1.69 14.95
N PHE A 55 4.61 2.67 14.48
CA PHE A 55 5.11 4.01 14.14
C PHE A 55 5.72 4.78 15.31
N ASP A 56 5.25 4.57 16.55
CA ASP A 56 5.82 5.19 17.76
C ASP A 56 7.11 4.52 18.25
N ARG A 57 7.49 3.39 17.64
CA ARG A 57 8.73 2.66 17.94
C ARG A 57 9.75 2.80 16.83
N ARG A 58 9.35 2.53 15.58
CA ARG A 58 10.26 2.51 14.43
C ARG A 58 9.55 2.96 13.17
N ASN A 59 10.25 3.79 12.37
CA ASN A 59 9.82 4.16 11.03
C ASN A 59 10.89 3.71 10.03
N MET A 60 10.46 3.46 8.79
CA MET A 60 11.38 3.08 7.72
C MET A 60 11.57 4.23 6.73
N TYR A 61 12.78 4.33 6.17
CA TYR A 61 13.05 5.16 5.01
C TYR A 61 13.33 4.30 3.78
N VAL A 62 12.93 4.82 2.63
CA VAL A 62 13.19 4.24 1.31
C VAL A 62 14.22 5.10 0.59
N THR A 63 15.12 4.46 -0.15
CA THR A 63 16.19 5.13 -0.90
C THR A 63 15.94 5.03 -2.40
N TYR A 64 16.10 6.15 -3.10
CA TYR A 64 16.02 6.23 -4.56
C TYR A 64 17.32 6.80 -5.12
N ASP A 65 17.95 6.10 -6.06
CA ASP A 65 18.97 6.71 -6.91
C ASP A 65 18.27 7.52 -8.00
N VAL A 66 18.48 8.83 -7.98
CA VAL A 66 17.85 9.77 -8.89
C VAL A 66 18.87 10.52 -9.74
N THR A 67 20.12 10.05 -9.80
CA THR A 67 21.23 10.69 -10.49
C THR A 67 20.86 11.07 -11.93
N SER A 68 20.28 10.13 -12.68
CA SER A 68 19.88 10.37 -14.08
C SER A 68 18.61 11.24 -14.25
N ALA A 69 17.87 11.48 -13.16
CA ALA A 69 16.62 12.24 -13.19
C ALA A 69 16.82 13.71 -12.79
N ILE A 70 17.97 14.06 -12.20
CA ILE A 70 18.34 15.45 -11.87
C ILE A 70 18.65 16.21 -13.17
N LYS A 71 18.09 17.38 -13.27
CA LYS A 71 18.34 18.33 -14.37
C LYS A 71 19.24 19.45 -13.89
N GLN A 72 20.03 20.01 -14.80
CA GLN A 72 20.71 21.27 -14.54
C GLN A 72 19.69 22.42 -14.46
N ASN A 73 19.90 23.36 -13.57
CA ASN A 73 19.01 24.46 -13.22
C ASN A 73 17.79 23.97 -12.37
N GLU A 74 16.57 24.27 -12.79
CA GLU A 74 15.37 24.05 -11.97
C GLU A 74 14.93 22.60 -11.95
N ASN A 75 14.71 22.10 -10.73
CA ASN A 75 14.12 20.79 -10.43
C ASN A 75 12.96 20.97 -9.46
N VAL A 76 12.05 19.99 -9.48
CA VAL A 76 10.91 19.93 -8.56
C VAL A 76 10.80 18.52 -7.99
N VAL A 77 10.81 18.40 -6.67
CA VAL A 77 10.40 17.21 -5.97
C VAL A 77 8.98 17.39 -5.44
N GLY A 78 8.13 16.39 -5.64
CA GLY A 78 6.75 16.38 -5.20
C GLY A 78 6.42 15.08 -4.45
N ILE A 79 5.55 15.17 -3.45
CA ILE A 79 5.07 14.01 -2.70
C ILE A 79 3.58 14.14 -2.38
N VAL A 80 2.84 13.03 -2.53
CA VAL A 80 1.45 12.90 -2.09
C VAL A 80 1.42 11.89 -0.97
N LEU A 81 0.73 12.18 0.13
CA LEU A 81 0.66 11.27 1.28
C LEU A 81 -0.69 10.57 1.36
N GLY A 82 -0.64 9.26 1.60
CA GLY A 82 -1.77 8.42 1.94
C GLY A 82 -1.83 8.08 3.43
N ASN A 83 -3.03 7.77 3.91
CA ASN A 83 -3.27 7.50 5.34
C ASN A 83 -2.60 6.21 5.83
N GLY A 84 -2.65 5.12 5.04
CA GLY A 84 -2.15 3.82 5.45
C GLY A 84 -2.70 3.36 6.81
N TRP A 85 -1.91 2.59 7.55
CA TRP A 85 -2.21 2.21 8.93
C TRP A 85 -2.01 3.36 9.92
N TYR A 86 -1.10 4.31 9.62
CA TYR A 86 -0.77 5.42 10.53
C TYR A 86 -1.97 6.32 10.84
N ASN A 87 -2.82 6.57 9.87
CA ASN A 87 -4.07 7.31 10.05
C ASN A 87 -5.28 6.46 9.68
N HIS A 88 -5.34 5.24 10.19
CA HIS A 88 -6.48 4.35 9.98
C HIS A 88 -7.76 5.00 10.48
N GLN A 89 -8.77 5.11 9.63
CA GLN A 89 -10.01 5.83 9.93
C GLN A 89 -11.26 4.94 9.95
N PRO A 90 -11.34 3.87 9.12
CA PRO A 90 -12.53 3.02 9.11
C PRO A 90 -12.76 2.35 10.47
N LEU A 91 -14.01 2.25 10.87
CA LEU A 91 -14.42 1.45 12.02
C LEU A 91 -14.41 -0.02 11.62
N ALA A 92 -13.28 -0.65 11.82
CA ALA A 92 -13.02 -2.02 11.40
C ALA A 92 -12.59 -2.91 12.58
N VAL A 93 -11.99 -4.03 12.28
CA VAL A 93 -11.49 -4.99 13.25
C VAL A 93 -10.33 -4.41 14.08
N TRP A 94 -10.21 -4.82 15.34
CA TRP A 94 -9.11 -4.57 16.29
C TRP A 94 -8.88 -3.10 16.66
N ASN A 95 -9.84 -2.21 16.38
CA ASN A 95 -9.85 -0.81 16.82
C ASN A 95 -8.62 0.02 16.41
N PHE A 96 -8.09 -0.19 15.20
CA PHE A 96 -6.95 0.59 14.69
C PHE A 96 -7.23 2.09 14.61
N GLU A 97 -8.50 2.50 14.52
CA GLU A 97 -8.92 3.89 14.62
C GLU A 97 -8.63 4.51 16.00
N MET A 98 -8.36 3.69 17.01
CA MET A 98 -8.02 4.10 18.39
C MET A 98 -6.51 3.98 18.68
N ALA A 99 -5.69 3.63 17.69
CA ALA A 99 -4.26 3.43 17.90
C ALA A 99 -3.59 4.66 18.56
N PRO A 100 -2.78 4.47 19.62
CA PRO A 100 -2.22 5.59 20.39
C PRO A 100 -1.23 6.44 19.59
N TRP A 101 -0.59 5.84 18.57
CA TRP A 101 0.32 6.51 17.66
C TRP A 101 -0.37 7.17 16.46
N ARG A 102 -1.68 6.97 16.29
CA ARG A 102 -2.45 7.47 15.15
C ARG A 102 -2.38 8.99 15.04
N ASN A 103 -2.07 9.47 13.83
CA ASN A 103 -2.02 10.89 13.53
C ASN A 103 -2.14 11.12 12.00
N ARG A 104 -2.20 12.38 11.55
CA ARG A 104 -2.13 12.72 10.13
C ARG A 104 -0.79 12.30 9.53
N PRO A 105 -0.75 11.82 8.28
CA PRO A 105 0.48 11.48 7.59
C PRO A 105 1.50 12.61 7.61
N ALA A 106 2.77 12.24 7.72
CA ALA A 106 3.89 13.17 7.71
C ALA A 106 5.12 12.50 7.06
N PHE A 107 6.05 13.32 6.56
CA PHE A 107 7.27 12.81 5.96
C PHE A 107 8.50 13.62 6.36
N CYS A 108 9.65 12.98 6.22
CA CYS A 108 10.97 13.59 6.26
C CYS A 108 11.74 13.08 5.03
N MET A 109 12.40 13.97 4.31
CA MET A 109 13.13 13.64 3.09
C MET A 109 14.42 14.45 3.02
N ASP A 110 15.51 13.76 2.64
CA ASP A 110 16.79 14.36 2.26
C ASP A 110 17.16 13.89 0.85
N LEU A 111 17.48 14.84 -0.03
CA LEU A 111 18.12 14.60 -1.31
C LEU A 111 19.59 15.03 -1.20
N HIS A 112 20.50 14.07 -1.19
CA HIS A 112 21.93 14.28 -1.20
C HIS A 112 22.42 14.39 -2.65
N LEU A 113 23.07 15.47 -2.98
CA LEU A 113 23.74 15.72 -4.25
C LEU A 113 25.26 15.74 -4.04
N THR A 114 25.99 14.97 -4.83
CA THR A 114 27.45 15.05 -4.93
C THR A 114 27.79 15.50 -6.33
N TYR A 115 28.52 16.57 -6.46
CA TYR A 115 28.91 17.18 -7.73
C TYR A 115 30.23 16.59 -8.28
N GLU A 116 30.50 16.81 -9.56
CA GLU A 116 31.72 16.33 -10.22
C GLU A 116 33.00 16.94 -9.59
N ASP A 117 32.93 18.15 -9.05
CA ASP A 117 34.04 18.81 -8.34
C ASP A 117 34.24 18.30 -6.90
N GLY A 118 33.44 17.33 -6.47
CA GLY A 118 33.48 16.72 -5.13
C GLY A 118 32.72 17.53 -4.06
N SER A 119 32.15 18.68 -4.38
CA SER A 119 31.26 19.39 -3.44
C SER A 119 29.94 18.65 -3.23
N GLU A 120 29.29 18.93 -2.12
CA GLU A 120 28.04 18.26 -1.71
C GLU A 120 26.96 19.31 -1.35
N GLU A 121 25.72 18.95 -1.62
CA GLU A 121 24.55 19.74 -1.24
C GLU A 121 23.43 18.81 -0.77
N THR A 122 22.63 19.26 0.18
CA THR A 122 21.45 18.54 0.64
C THR A 122 20.19 19.40 0.51
N VAL A 123 19.20 18.88 -0.18
CA VAL A 123 17.84 19.45 -0.23
C VAL A 123 16.97 18.65 0.73
N CYS A 124 16.52 19.27 1.82
CA CYS A 124 15.78 18.58 2.90
C CYS A 124 14.35 19.08 3.06
N THR A 125 13.61 18.45 3.96
CA THR A 125 12.31 18.93 4.44
C THR A 125 12.51 20.14 5.35
N ASP A 126 11.98 21.28 4.93
CA ASP A 126 12.04 22.57 5.63
C ASP A 126 10.79 23.41 5.35
N TYR A 127 10.78 24.67 5.79
CA TYR A 127 9.69 25.62 5.55
C TYR A 127 9.59 26.10 4.08
N GLY A 128 10.54 25.76 3.21
CA GLY A 128 10.52 26.05 1.78
C GLY A 128 9.55 25.21 0.96
N TRP A 129 8.97 24.17 1.55
CA TRP A 129 7.95 23.35 0.91
C TRP A 129 6.61 24.07 0.84
N ARG A 130 5.85 23.78 -0.22
CA ARG A 130 4.46 24.20 -0.39
C ARG A 130 3.53 23.01 -0.31
N THR A 131 2.30 23.21 0.17
CA THR A 131 1.31 22.15 0.35
C THR A 131 -0.09 22.57 -0.05
N THR A 132 -0.88 21.61 -0.54
CA THR A 132 -2.32 21.75 -0.80
C THR A 132 -3.03 20.43 -0.57
N ASP A 133 -4.32 20.48 -0.23
CA ASP A 133 -5.26 19.35 -0.20
C ASP A 133 -6.31 19.42 -1.33
N GLY A 134 -6.08 20.32 -2.31
CA GLY A 134 -6.94 20.56 -3.47
C GLY A 134 -6.80 19.53 -4.60
N GLY A 135 -6.07 18.43 -4.41
CA GLY A 135 -5.82 17.43 -5.45
C GLY A 135 -6.91 16.37 -5.58
N ALA A 136 -6.71 15.45 -6.51
CA ALA A 136 -7.71 14.46 -6.93
C ALA A 136 -8.03 13.38 -5.90
N TRP A 137 -7.11 12.99 -5.01
CA TRP A 137 -7.39 12.04 -3.94
C TRP A 137 -8.21 12.67 -2.83
N ARG A 138 -9.53 12.49 -2.87
CA ARG A 138 -10.47 13.08 -1.89
C ARG A 138 -10.56 12.27 -0.60
N LYS A 139 -10.32 10.94 -0.69
CA LYS A 139 -10.28 10.01 0.43
C LYS A 139 -9.38 8.83 0.09
N ASN A 140 -8.68 8.29 1.06
CA ASN A 140 -7.95 7.03 0.89
C ASN A 140 -7.87 6.30 2.23
N ASN A 141 -8.10 5.00 2.20
CA ASN A 141 -7.99 4.11 3.35
C ASN A 141 -7.41 2.78 2.92
N ILE A 142 -6.54 2.22 3.72
CA ILE A 142 -5.96 0.89 3.49
C ILE A 142 -7.04 -0.22 3.49
N TYR A 143 -8.15 0.02 4.18
CA TYR A 143 -9.20 -0.96 4.46
C TYR A 143 -10.39 -0.85 3.52
N THR A 144 -10.90 0.35 3.25
CA THR A 144 -12.11 0.55 2.44
C THR A 144 -11.81 0.81 0.97
N GLY A 145 -11.04 1.82 0.62
CA GLY A 145 -10.70 2.14 -0.76
C GLY A 145 -10.27 3.60 -0.95
N GLU A 146 -10.31 4.06 -2.19
CA GLU A 146 -9.92 5.42 -2.57
C GLU A 146 -11.07 6.14 -3.28
N PHE A 147 -11.23 7.44 -2.97
CA PHE A 147 -12.12 8.34 -3.68
C PHE A 147 -11.26 9.30 -4.49
N TYR A 148 -11.43 9.25 -5.79
CA TYR A 148 -10.62 10.00 -6.74
C TYR A 148 -11.50 10.83 -7.67
N ASP A 149 -11.26 12.14 -7.71
CA ASP A 149 -11.98 13.07 -8.58
C ASP A 149 -11.06 13.55 -9.69
N PHE A 150 -11.25 13.03 -10.90
CA PHE A 150 -10.43 13.38 -12.06
C PHE A 150 -10.55 14.85 -12.45
N SER A 151 -11.67 15.52 -12.15
CA SER A 151 -11.82 16.94 -12.42
C SER A 151 -10.94 17.85 -11.54
N MET A 152 -10.37 17.27 -10.47
CA MET A 152 -9.47 17.95 -9.53
C MET A 152 -7.99 17.57 -9.74
N GLN A 153 -7.67 16.91 -10.83
CA GLN A 153 -6.27 16.65 -11.18
C GLN A 153 -5.53 17.98 -11.39
N MET A 154 -4.37 18.09 -10.77
CA MET A 154 -3.49 19.24 -10.89
C MET A 154 -2.38 18.89 -11.89
N GLU A 155 -2.66 19.02 -13.19
CA GLU A 155 -1.71 18.64 -14.22
C GLU A 155 -0.39 19.42 -14.08
N GLY A 156 0.73 18.70 -14.07
CA GLY A 156 2.07 19.29 -13.98
C GLY A 156 2.46 19.82 -12.60
N TRP A 157 1.69 19.53 -11.54
CA TRP A 157 1.98 19.98 -10.17
C TRP A 157 3.40 19.62 -9.69
N ASP A 158 3.96 18.55 -10.21
CA ASP A 158 5.28 17.98 -9.90
C ASP A 158 6.37 18.38 -10.90
N LYS A 159 6.09 19.37 -11.78
CA LYS A 159 7.01 19.87 -12.81
C LYS A 159 7.50 21.29 -12.51
N PRO A 160 8.69 21.66 -13.04
CA PRO A 160 9.08 23.06 -13.15
C PRO A 160 8.03 23.91 -13.88
N GLY A 161 7.92 25.19 -13.51
CA GLY A 161 6.99 26.12 -14.15
C GLY A 161 5.54 26.06 -13.67
N TYR A 162 5.15 25.09 -12.83
CA TYR A 162 3.81 25.07 -12.25
C TYR A 162 3.60 26.22 -11.27
N ASP A 163 2.44 26.90 -11.37
CA ASP A 163 2.05 27.98 -10.46
C ASP A 163 1.50 27.43 -9.14
N ASP A 164 2.33 27.45 -8.11
CA ASP A 164 1.99 27.05 -6.74
C ASP A 164 1.71 28.25 -5.80
N SER A 165 1.46 29.44 -6.35
CA SER A 165 1.24 30.65 -5.57
C SER A 165 0.05 30.55 -4.60
N LYS A 166 -0.95 29.72 -4.94
CA LYS A 166 -2.14 29.45 -4.11
C LYS A 166 -1.93 28.34 -3.08
N TRP A 167 -0.79 27.65 -3.11
CA TRP A 167 -0.50 26.61 -2.14
C TRP A 167 -0.06 27.23 -0.82
N GLY A 168 -0.43 26.58 0.29
CA GLY A 168 -0.05 26.99 1.63
C GLY A 168 1.39 26.63 1.98
N GLY A 169 1.86 27.16 3.09
CA GLY A 169 3.11 26.73 3.75
C GLY A 169 2.90 25.46 4.56
N VAL A 170 4.00 24.76 4.82
CA VAL A 170 4.02 23.53 5.62
C VAL A 170 4.13 23.82 7.12
N ARG A 171 3.80 22.80 7.94
CA ARG A 171 4.03 22.83 9.39
C ARG A 171 5.01 21.71 9.73
N LEU A 172 6.05 22.06 10.46
CA LEU A 172 6.95 21.07 11.04
C LEU A 172 6.33 20.49 12.31
N ARG A 173 6.59 19.22 12.55
CA ARG A 173 6.14 18.49 13.74
C ARG A 173 7.18 17.50 14.19
N GLN A 174 7.08 17.05 15.43
CA GLN A 174 7.90 15.98 15.94
C GLN A 174 7.65 14.68 15.16
N ALA A 175 8.72 13.95 14.86
CA ALA A 175 8.64 12.61 14.29
C ALA A 175 7.88 11.66 15.23
N PRO A 176 7.15 10.67 14.72
CA PRO A 176 6.45 9.69 15.54
C PRO A 176 7.41 8.88 16.44
N SER A 177 8.61 8.59 15.95
CA SER A 177 9.68 7.90 16.66
C SER A 177 11.04 8.51 16.33
N ALA A 178 11.99 8.46 17.25
CA ALA A 178 13.38 8.82 16.98
C ALA A 178 14.12 7.73 16.17
N GLN A 179 13.58 6.51 16.09
CA GLN A 179 14.21 5.42 15.35
C GLN A 179 13.71 5.41 13.91
N VAL A 180 14.65 5.66 12.98
CA VAL A 180 14.41 5.59 11.53
C VAL A 180 15.45 4.64 10.93
N THR A 181 14.98 3.58 10.26
CA THR A 181 15.81 2.51 9.72
C THR A 181 15.59 2.34 8.22
N SER A 182 16.59 1.80 7.51
CA SER A 182 16.45 1.51 6.08
C SER A 182 15.43 0.39 5.84
N GLN A 183 14.56 0.58 4.86
CA GLN A 183 13.71 -0.49 4.33
C GLN A 183 14.54 -1.38 3.40
N GLN A 184 15.03 -2.51 3.92
CA GLN A 184 15.89 -3.44 3.19
C GLN A 184 15.15 -4.65 2.63
N MET A 185 13.91 -4.83 3.04
CA MET A 185 13.09 -5.95 2.59
C MET A 185 12.63 -5.80 1.13
N ARG A 186 12.25 -6.92 0.53
CA ARG A 186 11.64 -6.93 -0.81
C ARG A 186 10.42 -6.02 -0.84
N PRO A 187 10.34 -5.10 -1.81
CA PRO A 187 9.26 -4.13 -1.89
C PRO A 187 7.93 -4.79 -2.27
N ILE A 188 6.84 -4.14 -1.93
CA ILE A 188 5.51 -4.51 -2.44
C ILE A 188 5.36 -3.92 -3.84
N ARG A 189 4.88 -4.74 -4.78
CA ARG A 189 4.66 -4.35 -6.19
C ARG A 189 3.38 -4.95 -6.75
N ALA A 190 2.93 -4.40 -7.88
CA ALA A 190 2.03 -5.11 -8.79
C ALA A 190 2.87 -6.12 -9.59
N CYS A 191 2.99 -7.35 -9.08
CA CYS A 191 3.90 -8.36 -9.59
C CYS A 191 3.37 -9.07 -10.84
N ARG A 192 2.05 -9.11 -11.01
CA ARG A 192 1.40 -9.77 -12.14
C ARG A 192 0.06 -9.14 -12.48
N GLU A 193 -0.27 -9.12 -13.77
CA GLU A 193 -1.56 -8.67 -14.28
C GLU A 193 -2.42 -9.85 -14.73
N TYR A 194 -3.70 -9.80 -14.42
CA TYR A 194 -4.71 -10.77 -14.83
C TYR A 194 -5.81 -10.04 -15.62
N PRO A 195 -5.86 -10.23 -16.94
CA PRO A 195 -7.00 -9.78 -17.74
C PRO A 195 -8.30 -10.44 -17.27
N ALA A 196 -9.42 -9.76 -17.45
CA ALA A 196 -10.71 -10.35 -17.17
C ALA A 196 -10.96 -11.58 -18.07
N VAL A 197 -11.34 -12.70 -17.46
CA VAL A 197 -11.74 -13.92 -18.21
C VAL A 197 -13.19 -13.85 -18.66
N LYS A 198 -14.04 -13.13 -17.87
CA LYS A 198 -15.44 -12.86 -18.21
C LYS A 198 -15.78 -11.40 -17.92
N PHE A 199 -16.69 -10.87 -18.74
CA PHE A 199 -17.30 -9.56 -18.57
C PHE A 199 -18.79 -9.71 -18.84
N ALA A 200 -19.62 -9.09 -18.00
CA ALA A 200 -21.07 -9.12 -18.13
C ALA A 200 -21.67 -7.76 -17.76
N GLN A 201 -22.63 -7.30 -18.55
CA GLN A 201 -23.50 -6.20 -18.18
C GLN A 201 -24.64 -6.74 -17.31
N LEU A 202 -24.79 -6.21 -16.10
CA LEU A 202 -25.82 -6.61 -15.14
C LEU A 202 -27.10 -5.77 -15.25
N SER A 203 -26.96 -4.51 -15.65
CA SER A 203 -28.03 -3.55 -15.93
C SER A 203 -27.45 -2.39 -16.73
N ASP A 204 -28.25 -1.36 -17.06
CA ASP A 204 -27.84 -0.24 -17.92
C ASP A 204 -26.51 0.40 -17.52
N ASN A 205 -26.23 0.53 -16.22
CA ASN A 205 -25.03 1.18 -15.71
C ASN A 205 -24.27 0.30 -14.69
N ALA A 206 -24.48 -1.03 -14.72
CA ALA A 206 -23.78 -1.96 -13.84
C ALA A 206 -23.14 -3.09 -14.63
N TYR A 207 -21.89 -3.41 -14.27
CA TYR A 207 -21.04 -4.37 -15.00
C TYR A 207 -20.26 -5.22 -14.01
N LEU A 208 -19.91 -6.44 -14.42
CA LEU A 208 -19.15 -7.40 -13.63
C LEU A 208 -17.95 -7.92 -14.42
N TYR A 209 -16.80 -7.90 -13.77
CA TYR A 209 -15.56 -8.51 -14.25
C TYR A 209 -15.22 -9.73 -13.39
N ASP A 210 -14.86 -10.87 -14.01
CA ASP A 210 -14.26 -12.04 -13.37
C ASP A 210 -12.83 -12.19 -13.85
N PHE A 211 -11.85 -12.19 -12.96
CA PHE A 211 -10.44 -12.33 -13.30
C PHE A 211 -9.94 -13.78 -13.22
N GLY A 212 -10.82 -14.74 -12.87
CA GLY A 212 -10.51 -16.16 -12.82
C GLY A 212 -9.79 -16.64 -11.59
N TYR A 213 -9.06 -15.75 -10.88
CA TYR A 213 -8.27 -16.07 -9.69
C TYR A 213 -8.64 -15.15 -8.53
N ASN A 214 -8.68 -15.70 -7.31
CA ASN A 214 -8.73 -14.89 -6.10
C ASN A 214 -7.32 -14.41 -5.75
N MET A 215 -7.17 -13.12 -5.43
CA MET A 215 -5.87 -12.51 -5.18
C MET A 215 -5.96 -11.30 -4.26
N ALA A 216 -4.83 -10.92 -3.69
CA ALA A 216 -4.65 -9.58 -3.12
C ALA A 216 -4.21 -8.60 -4.22
N GLY A 217 -4.80 -7.42 -4.29
CA GLY A 217 -4.39 -6.48 -5.33
C GLY A 217 -5.29 -5.28 -5.51
N VAL A 218 -5.14 -4.68 -6.66
CA VAL A 218 -5.94 -3.54 -7.13
C VAL A 218 -6.36 -3.76 -8.59
N THR A 219 -7.34 -3.00 -9.04
CA THR A 219 -7.67 -2.95 -10.48
C THR A 219 -7.03 -1.72 -11.12
N ARG A 220 -6.51 -1.89 -12.35
CA ARG A 220 -6.24 -0.78 -13.27
C ARG A 220 -7.41 -0.70 -14.23
N PHE A 221 -8.07 0.44 -14.28
CA PHE A 221 -9.33 0.63 -14.96
C PHE A 221 -9.31 1.88 -15.84
N ARG A 222 -9.57 1.69 -17.14
CA ARG A 222 -9.78 2.76 -18.13
C ARG A 222 -11.25 2.86 -18.43
N LEU A 223 -11.75 4.08 -18.48
CA LEU A 223 -13.15 4.32 -18.72
C LEU A 223 -13.39 5.73 -19.26
N LYS A 224 -14.52 5.90 -19.92
CA LYS A 224 -14.97 7.20 -20.43
C LYS A 224 -16.43 7.40 -20.12
N GLY A 225 -16.81 8.61 -19.75
CA GLY A 225 -18.20 8.98 -19.46
C GLY A 225 -18.33 10.48 -19.30
N ALA A 226 -19.57 10.95 -19.12
CA ALA A 226 -19.83 12.38 -18.95
C ALA A 226 -19.12 12.91 -17.69
N LYS A 227 -18.68 14.17 -17.76
CA LYS A 227 -18.05 14.86 -16.61
C LYS A 227 -18.98 14.84 -15.40
N GLY A 228 -18.40 14.47 -14.24
CA GLY A 228 -19.11 14.38 -12.97
C GLY A 228 -19.86 13.05 -12.77
N THR A 229 -19.81 12.12 -13.74
CA THR A 229 -20.31 10.76 -13.51
C THR A 229 -19.54 10.12 -12.37
N VAL A 230 -20.28 9.59 -11.38
CA VAL A 230 -19.70 8.85 -10.25
C VAL A 230 -19.71 7.36 -10.57
N VAL A 231 -18.56 6.72 -10.46
CA VAL A 231 -18.37 5.29 -10.70
C VAL A 231 -17.84 4.63 -9.43
N LYS A 232 -18.57 3.63 -8.93
CA LYS A 232 -18.17 2.78 -7.81
C LYS A 232 -17.60 1.48 -8.36
N VAL A 233 -16.40 1.13 -7.96
CA VAL A 233 -15.73 -0.13 -8.31
C VAL A 233 -15.60 -0.97 -7.04
N ARG A 234 -16.51 -1.92 -6.87
CA ARG A 234 -16.60 -2.80 -5.71
C ARG A 234 -15.83 -4.10 -5.97
N HIS A 235 -15.05 -4.56 -5.00
CA HIS A 235 -14.23 -5.76 -5.13
C HIS A 235 -14.67 -6.83 -4.14
N GLY A 236 -14.66 -8.11 -4.56
CA GLY A 236 -15.01 -9.22 -3.68
C GLY A 236 -14.71 -10.59 -4.28
N GLU A 237 -14.94 -11.63 -3.50
CA GLU A 237 -14.46 -12.98 -3.76
C GLU A 237 -15.53 -13.91 -4.31
N ARG A 238 -16.79 -13.57 -4.17
CA ARG A 238 -17.91 -14.43 -4.59
C ARG A 238 -19.08 -13.63 -5.17
N LEU A 239 -19.96 -14.36 -5.84
CA LEU A 239 -21.19 -13.83 -6.39
C LEU A 239 -22.40 -14.38 -5.61
N GLY A 240 -23.43 -13.58 -5.50
CA GLY A 240 -24.75 -13.99 -5.03
C GLY A 240 -25.47 -14.85 -6.06
N LYS A 241 -26.63 -15.38 -5.69
CA LYS A 241 -27.50 -16.19 -6.59
C LYS A 241 -28.01 -15.40 -7.79
N ASP A 242 -28.06 -14.09 -7.68
CA ASP A 242 -28.47 -13.14 -8.73
C ASP A 242 -27.30 -12.78 -9.69
N GLY A 243 -26.11 -13.35 -9.49
CA GLY A 243 -24.92 -13.08 -10.27
C GLY A 243 -24.22 -11.74 -9.93
N ARG A 244 -24.68 -11.02 -8.91
CA ARG A 244 -24.04 -9.78 -8.43
C ARG A 244 -22.97 -10.08 -7.37
N LEU A 245 -22.09 -9.12 -7.16
CA LEU A 245 -21.04 -9.23 -6.14
C LEU A 245 -21.64 -9.35 -4.74
N ASP A 246 -21.24 -10.37 -4.00
CA ASP A 246 -21.59 -10.59 -2.60
C ASP A 246 -20.34 -10.41 -1.72
N GLN A 247 -20.35 -9.38 -0.86
CA GLN A 247 -19.28 -9.09 0.09
C GLN A 247 -19.62 -9.55 1.53
N SER A 248 -20.78 -10.17 1.75
CA SER A 248 -21.25 -10.51 3.11
C SER A 248 -20.35 -11.51 3.86
N ASN A 249 -19.43 -12.19 3.17
CA ASN A 249 -18.43 -13.06 3.78
C ASN A 249 -17.16 -12.33 4.23
N ILE A 250 -16.93 -11.11 3.74
CA ILE A 250 -15.69 -10.36 3.99
C ILE A 250 -15.90 -9.01 4.68
N ASP A 251 -17.12 -8.50 4.76
CA ASP A 251 -17.44 -7.23 5.43
C ASP A 251 -17.91 -7.39 6.89
N VAL A 252 -17.79 -8.59 7.44
CA VAL A 252 -18.32 -8.97 8.77
C VAL A 252 -17.77 -8.15 9.93
N TYR A 253 -16.55 -7.65 9.81
CA TYR A 253 -15.93 -6.81 10.84
C TYR A 253 -16.03 -5.33 10.56
N TYR A 254 -16.55 -4.94 9.39
CA TYR A 254 -16.70 -3.54 9.04
C TYR A 254 -17.94 -2.94 9.70
N ARG A 255 -17.73 -1.94 10.56
CA ARG A 255 -18.76 -1.25 11.34
C ARG A 255 -18.97 0.18 10.89
N GLY A 256 -18.33 0.60 9.79
CA GLY A 256 -18.48 1.93 9.22
C GLY A 256 -19.74 2.10 8.41
N ASP A 257 -19.97 3.31 7.93
CA ASP A 257 -21.09 3.64 7.07
C ASP A 257 -20.83 3.17 5.63
N LYS A 258 -21.56 2.13 5.21
CA LYS A 258 -21.42 1.52 3.88
C LYS A 258 -21.84 2.44 2.73
N GLU A 259 -22.55 3.53 2.97
CA GLU A 259 -22.93 4.51 1.95
C GLU A 259 -21.82 5.54 1.70
N THR A 260 -21.23 6.07 2.78
CA THR A 260 -20.23 7.13 2.70
C THR A 260 -18.80 6.62 2.72
N ASP A 261 -18.58 5.36 3.12
CA ASP A 261 -17.27 4.69 3.13
C ASP A 261 -17.39 3.20 2.83
N PRO A 262 -17.83 2.83 1.60
CA PRO A 262 -18.13 1.44 1.26
C PRO A 262 -16.89 0.55 1.30
N PHE A 263 -17.07 -0.65 1.85
CA PHE A 263 -16.01 -1.64 2.02
C PHE A 263 -15.46 -2.14 0.67
N GLN A 264 -14.12 -2.21 0.56
CA GLN A 264 -13.38 -2.64 -0.65
C GLN A 264 -13.88 -1.97 -1.94
N THR A 265 -14.13 -0.66 -1.90
CA THR A 265 -14.74 0.08 -3.01
C THR A 265 -13.93 1.33 -3.34
N ASP A 266 -13.53 1.47 -4.60
CA ASP A 266 -13.01 2.73 -5.11
C ASP A 266 -14.15 3.54 -5.71
N VAL A 267 -14.15 4.86 -5.50
CA VAL A 267 -15.17 5.79 -5.99
C VAL A 267 -14.49 6.84 -6.87
N LEU A 268 -14.87 6.87 -8.14
CA LEU A 268 -14.27 7.73 -9.15
C LEU A 268 -15.28 8.78 -9.61
N THR A 269 -14.88 10.04 -9.70
CA THR A 269 -15.65 11.11 -10.36
C THR A 269 -14.96 11.45 -11.67
N LEU A 270 -15.65 11.26 -12.81
CA LEU A 270 -15.05 11.35 -14.13
C LEU A 270 -14.81 12.79 -14.59
N SER A 271 -13.73 12.96 -15.37
CA SER A 271 -13.36 14.26 -15.98
C SER A 271 -14.23 14.66 -17.16
N GLY A 272 -14.85 13.69 -17.84
CA GLY A 272 -15.52 13.86 -19.13
C GLY A 272 -14.67 13.47 -20.33
N GLY A 273 -13.42 13.08 -20.11
CA GLY A 273 -12.49 12.53 -21.08
C GLY A 273 -12.32 11.02 -20.92
N GLU A 274 -11.18 10.51 -21.39
CA GLU A 274 -10.71 9.17 -21.09
C GLU A 274 -9.93 9.22 -19.77
N ASP A 275 -10.40 8.48 -18.78
CA ASP A 275 -9.83 8.44 -17.44
C ASP A 275 -9.19 7.06 -17.17
N GLU A 276 -8.02 7.04 -16.52
CA GLU A 276 -7.40 5.81 -16.06
C GLU A 276 -7.12 5.90 -14.55
N PHE A 277 -7.57 4.90 -13.80
CA PHE A 277 -7.38 4.80 -12.36
C PHE A 277 -6.72 3.49 -11.96
N MET A 278 -5.82 3.58 -11.00
CA MET A 278 -5.28 2.46 -10.24
C MET A 278 -5.04 2.93 -8.82
N ALA A 279 -5.65 2.27 -7.84
CA ALA A 279 -5.46 2.59 -6.43
C ALA A 279 -3.97 2.55 -6.02
N ARG A 280 -3.55 3.46 -5.14
CA ARG A 280 -2.14 3.64 -4.74
C ARG A 280 -1.91 3.46 -3.24
N PHE A 281 -2.93 3.66 -2.43
CA PHE A 281 -2.85 3.70 -0.97
C PHE A 281 -3.65 2.59 -0.29
N ASN A 282 -4.05 1.58 -1.05
CA ASN A 282 -4.73 0.38 -0.53
C ASN A 282 -4.45 -0.85 -1.40
N TYR A 283 -4.91 -1.99 -0.94
CA TYR A 283 -5.11 -3.22 -1.71
C TYR A 283 -6.39 -3.91 -1.23
N LYS A 284 -6.87 -4.87 -2.00
CA LYS A 284 -8.13 -5.57 -1.75
C LYS A 284 -7.94 -7.07 -1.97
N GLY A 285 -8.77 -7.90 -1.33
CA GLY A 285 -8.85 -9.32 -1.63
C GLY A 285 -10.05 -9.57 -2.53
N PHE A 286 -9.82 -10.08 -3.77
CA PHE A 286 -10.90 -10.23 -4.73
C PHE A 286 -10.59 -11.21 -5.88
N ARG A 287 -11.65 -11.72 -6.46
CA ARG A 287 -11.68 -12.35 -7.80
C ARG A 287 -12.54 -11.54 -8.77
N TYR A 288 -13.54 -10.83 -8.23
CA TYR A 288 -14.53 -10.10 -9.01
C TYR A 288 -14.46 -8.62 -8.72
N ALA A 289 -14.72 -7.80 -9.76
CA ALA A 289 -14.99 -6.37 -9.60
C ALA A 289 -16.34 -6.03 -10.22
N GLN A 290 -17.21 -5.40 -9.44
CA GLN A 290 -18.49 -4.88 -9.92
C GLN A 290 -18.40 -3.37 -10.04
N VAL A 291 -18.72 -2.87 -11.23
CA VAL A 291 -18.77 -1.45 -11.58
C VAL A 291 -20.21 -0.98 -11.54
N GLU A 292 -20.47 0.12 -10.85
CA GLU A 292 -21.77 0.79 -10.82
C GLU A 292 -21.56 2.27 -11.11
N ALA A 293 -22.19 2.79 -12.18
CA ALA A 293 -22.05 4.17 -12.60
C ALA A 293 -23.36 4.94 -12.46
N SER A 294 -23.28 6.22 -12.09
CA SER A 294 -24.45 7.11 -11.95
C SER A 294 -25.03 7.57 -13.29
N ALA A 295 -24.33 7.35 -14.40
CA ALA A 295 -24.72 7.63 -15.78
C ALA A 295 -23.98 6.65 -16.70
N PRO A 296 -24.37 6.53 -18.00
CA PRO A 296 -23.71 5.64 -18.95
C PRO A 296 -22.21 5.90 -19.07
N VAL A 297 -21.44 4.81 -19.14
CA VAL A 297 -19.99 4.81 -19.33
C VAL A 297 -19.59 3.88 -20.47
N GLU A 298 -18.52 4.24 -21.18
CA GLU A 298 -17.93 3.41 -22.23
C GLU A 298 -16.87 2.52 -21.59
N ILE A 299 -17.18 1.23 -21.42
CA ILE A 299 -16.29 0.19 -20.91
C ILE A 299 -16.58 -1.14 -21.60
N ASP A 300 -15.57 -1.96 -21.67
CA ASP A 300 -15.61 -3.31 -22.23
C ASP A 300 -14.78 -4.27 -21.36
N LYS A 301 -14.55 -5.48 -21.85
CA LYS A 301 -13.78 -6.51 -21.16
C LYS A 301 -12.32 -6.09 -20.94
N GLU A 302 -11.73 -5.38 -21.92
CA GLU A 302 -10.34 -4.93 -21.95
C GLU A 302 -10.11 -3.67 -21.11
N SER A 303 -11.16 -3.00 -20.70
CA SER A 303 -11.09 -1.76 -19.93
C SER A 303 -10.51 -1.95 -18.51
N MET A 304 -10.53 -3.18 -17.97
CA MET A 304 -10.06 -3.45 -16.61
C MET A 304 -9.15 -4.68 -16.55
N VAL A 305 -8.03 -4.54 -15.83
CA VAL A 305 -7.16 -5.65 -15.45
C VAL A 305 -6.98 -5.69 -13.94
N ALA A 306 -6.89 -6.88 -13.36
CA ALA A 306 -6.50 -7.04 -11.97
C ALA A 306 -4.96 -7.09 -11.86
N CYS A 307 -4.41 -6.31 -10.95
CA CYS A 307 -2.99 -6.28 -10.65
C CYS A 307 -2.76 -6.99 -9.33
N PHE A 308 -2.10 -8.14 -9.35
CA PHE A 308 -1.74 -8.92 -8.18
C PHE A 308 -0.62 -8.22 -7.42
N VAL A 309 -0.89 -7.80 -6.19
CA VAL A 309 0.02 -7.01 -5.36
C VAL A 309 0.48 -7.84 -4.18
N HIS A 310 1.79 -7.95 -3.99
CA HIS A 310 2.44 -8.61 -2.86
C HIS A 310 3.90 -8.18 -2.74
N SER A 311 4.57 -8.56 -1.64
CA SER A 311 6.03 -8.44 -1.55
C SER A 311 6.69 -9.23 -2.67
N ASP A 312 7.57 -8.58 -3.45
CA ASP A 312 8.20 -9.14 -4.66
C ASP A 312 9.32 -10.12 -4.30
N VAL A 313 8.95 -11.24 -3.67
CA VAL A 313 9.85 -12.31 -3.27
C VAL A 313 10.12 -13.27 -4.43
N PRO A 314 11.39 -13.63 -4.73
CA PRO A 314 11.71 -14.59 -5.77
C PRO A 314 11.14 -15.97 -5.45
N GLN A 315 10.58 -16.64 -6.45
CA GLN A 315 10.28 -18.07 -6.35
C GLN A 315 11.58 -18.87 -6.49
N VAL A 316 11.87 -19.74 -5.52
CA VAL A 316 13.11 -20.55 -5.45
C VAL A 316 12.83 -22.06 -5.47
N GLY A 317 11.57 -22.44 -5.26
CA GLY A 317 11.13 -23.84 -5.26
C GLY A 317 10.01 -24.09 -6.26
N GLU A 318 9.97 -25.33 -6.77
CA GLU A 318 8.91 -25.81 -7.66
C GLU A 318 8.63 -27.27 -7.37
N VAL A 319 7.36 -27.64 -7.31
CA VAL A 319 6.92 -29.04 -7.23
C VAL A 319 6.16 -29.37 -8.51
N ARG A 320 6.62 -30.42 -9.22
CA ARG A 320 5.95 -30.97 -10.40
C ARG A 320 5.44 -32.37 -10.11
N SER A 321 4.25 -32.66 -10.59
CA SER A 321 3.61 -33.97 -10.41
C SER A 321 2.81 -34.35 -11.66
N SER A 322 2.76 -35.65 -11.95
CA SER A 322 1.81 -36.18 -12.93
C SER A 322 0.35 -36.09 -12.44
N ASN A 323 0.14 -35.96 -11.15
CA ASN A 323 -1.19 -35.76 -10.56
C ASN A 323 -1.56 -34.26 -10.58
N LYS A 324 -2.52 -33.89 -11.42
CA LYS A 324 -2.99 -32.50 -11.58
C LYS A 324 -3.62 -31.92 -10.31
N LEU A 325 -4.14 -32.73 -9.41
CA LEU A 325 -4.65 -32.27 -8.11
C LEU A 325 -3.52 -31.74 -7.22
N ILE A 326 -2.37 -32.43 -7.20
CA ILE A 326 -1.18 -31.98 -6.42
C ILE A 326 -0.64 -30.68 -6.99
N GLU A 327 -0.50 -30.58 -8.32
CA GLU A 327 -0.07 -29.32 -8.97
C GLU A 327 -1.03 -28.17 -8.67
N GLY A 328 -2.35 -28.43 -8.75
CA GLY A 328 -3.38 -27.44 -8.43
C GLY A 328 -3.34 -27.00 -6.97
N LEU A 329 -3.12 -27.93 -6.03
CA LEU A 329 -2.96 -27.61 -4.62
C LEU A 329 -1.75 -26.71 -4.36
N MET A 330 -0.59 -27.05 -4.93
CA MET A 330 0.62 -26.25 -4.79
C MET A 330 0.44 -24.85 -5.37
N ALA A 331 -0.16 -24.72 -6.54
CA ALA A 331 -0.44 -23.44 -7.15
C ALA A 331 -1.38 -22.58 -6.29
N ALA A 332 -2.45 -23.19 -5.74
CA ALA A 332 -3.39 -22.50 -4.85
C ALA A 332 -2.74 -22.07 -3.54
N SER A 333 -1.89 -22.92 -2.94
CA SER A 333 -1.15 -22.59 -1.71
C SER A 333 -0.17 -21.43 -1.93
N ASN A 334 0.59 -21.44 -3.03
CA ASN A 334 1.50 -20.36 -3.38
C ASN A 334 0.76 -19.04 -3.66
N GLN A 335 -0.38 -19.11 -4.35
CA GLN A 335 -1.23 -17.93 -4.61
C GLN A 335 -1.78 -17.36 -3.29
N ALA A 336 -2.25 -18.22 -2.37
CA ALA A 336 -2.75 -17.81 -1.06
C ALA A 336 -1.65 -17.18 -0.22
N TYR A 337 -0.46 -17.77 -0.17
CA TYR A 337 0.69 -17.24 0.56
C TYR A 337 1.08 -15.85 0.04
N LEU A 338 1.28 -15.69 -1.28
CA LEU A 338 1.64 -14.40 -1.86
C LEU A 338 0.53 -13.35 -1.63
N SER A 339 -0.74 -13.74 -1.67
CA SER A 339 -1.87 -12.84 -1.37
C SER A 339 -1.86 -12.33 0.07
N ASN A 340 -1.14 -13.00 0.97
CA ASN A 340 -0.99 -12.66 2.38
C ASN A 340 0.43 -12.22 2.74
N LEU A 341 1.21 -11.70 1.78
CA LEU A 341 2.57 -11.22 2.02
C LEU A 341 2.69 -9.73 1.66
N MET A 342 2.32 -8.86 2.60
CA MET A 342 2.27 -7.39 2.42
C MET A 342 3.33 -6.67 3.25
N GLY A 343 4.61 -7.12 3.11
CA GLY A 343 5.71 -6.63 3.92
C GLY A 343 5.79 -7.26 5.30
N TYR A 344 4.84 -8.08 5.62
CA TYR A 344 4.72 -9.02 6.72
C TYR A 344 3.66 -10.05 6.33
N PRO A 345 3.65 -11.25 6.93
CA PRO A 345 2.55 -12.21 6.73
C PRO A 345 1.24 -11.64 7.28
N THR A 346 0.15 -11.76 6.53
CA THR A 346 -1.20 -11.39 6.97
C THR A 346 -2.10 -12.63 7.00
N ASP A 347 -3.15 -12.58 7.84
CA ASP A 347 -4.17 -13.62 7.94
C ASP A 347 -5.05 -13.69 6.69
N CYS A 348 -5.45 -12.54 6.19
CA CYS A 348 -6.30 -12.43 5.00
C CYS A 348 -6.14 -11.06 4.32
N PRO A 349 -6.33 -10.98 2.97
CA PRO A 349 -6.10 -9.75 2.23
C PRO A 349 -7.30 -8.78 2.27
N GLN A 350 -8.43 -9.14 2.89
CA GLN A 350 -9.67 -8.37 2.82
C GLN A 350 -10.25 -7.95 4.18
N ARG A 351 -10.56 -8.91 5.07
CA ARG A 351 -11.32 -8.65 6.30
C ARG A 351 -10.51 -7.96 7.39
N GLU A 352 -9.24 -8.38 7.58
CA GLU A 352 -8.40 -7.95 8.68
C GLU A 352 -7.10 -7.31 8.21
N LYS A 353 -6.36 -7.93 7.27
CA LYS A 353 -5.06 -7.48 6.75
C LYS A 353 -3.98 -7.37 7.85
N ASN A 354 -4.06 -8.21 8.87
CA ASN A 354 -3.26 -8.12 10.08
C ASN A 354 -2.22 -9.23 10.17
N GLY A 355 -1.09 -8.93 10.83
CA GLY A 355 0.01 -9.84 11.05
C GLY A 355 -0.27 -10.81 12.21
N TRP A 356 -1.25 -11.69 12.06
CA TRP A 356 -1.51 -12.76 13.01
C TRP A 356 -0.30 -13.67 13.13
N THR A 357 0.24 -13.80 14.33
CA THR A 357 1.50 -14.51 14.56
C THR A 357 1.38 -16.01 14.36
N GLY A 358 0.22 -16.58 14.70
CA GLY A 358 -0.11 -17.99 14.43
C GLY A 358 -0.10 -18.30 12.94
N ASP A 359 -0.83 -17.52 12.14
CA ASP A 359 -0.90 -17.69 10.68
C ASP A 359 0.49 -17.60 10.04
N GLY A 360 1.31 -16.63 10.49
CA GLY A 360 2.64 -16.43 9.95
C GLY A 360 3.60 -17.59 10.20
N HIS A 361 3.64 -18.12 11.43
CA HIS A 361 4.57 -19.22 11.74
C HIS A 361 4.12 -20.58 11.20
N LEU A 362 2.82 -20.82 11.05
CA LEU A 362 2.31 -22.04 10.42
C LEU A 362 2.65 -22.11 8.93
N ALA A 363 2.74 -20.97 8.26
CA ALA A 363 3.03 -20.88 6.82
C ALA A 363 4.52 -20.86 6.48
N ILE A 364 5.42 -20.53 7.42
CA ILE A 364 6.82 -20.18 7.11
C ILE A 364 7.58 -21.29 6.43
N GLU A 365 7.47 -22.54 6.88
CA GLU A 365 8.24 -23.65 6.30
C GLU A 365 7.85 -23.87 4.84
N ALA A 366 6.55 -23.93 4.53
CA ALA A 366 6.06 -24.04 3.17
C ALA A 366 6.48 -22.82 2.32
N ALA A 367 6.49 -21.62 2.92
CA ALA A 367 6.92 -20.39 2.28
C ALA A 367 8.39 -20.45 1.88
N LEU A 368 9.29 -20.84 2.78
CA LEU A 368 10.74 -20.85 2.53
C LEU A 368 11.18 -21.96 1.55
N TYR A 369 10.41 -23.05 1.43
CA TYR A 369 10.64 -24.02 0.35
C TYR A 369 10.32 -23.46 -1.03
N ASN A 370 9.40 -22.51 -1.14
CA ASN A 370 8.92 -22.00 -2.42
C ASN A 370 9.46 -20.61 -2.77
N PHE A 371 9.72 -19.74 -1.76
CA PHE A 371 10.07 -18.32 -1.96
C PHE A 371 11.24 -17.89 -1.09
N ASP A 372 12.09 -17.03 -1.64
CA ASP A 372 13.14 -16.34 -0.89
C ASP A 372 12.56 -15.11 -0.16
N GLY A 373 12.00 -15.38 1.02
CA GLY A 373 11.30 -14.38 1.84
C GLY A 373 12.11 -13.86 3.04
N ILE A 374 13.40 -14.20 3.17
CA ILE A 374 14.20 -13.91 4.37
C ILE A 374 14.07 -12.47 4.85
N THR A 375 14.20 -11.48 3.97
CA THR A 375 14.20 -10.06 4.37
C THR A 375 12.84 -9.57 4.86
N VAL A 376 11.73 -10.20 4.43
CA VAL A 376 10.39 -9.92 4.95
C VAL A 376 10.27 -10.43 6.39
N TYR A 377 10.76 -11.64 6.64
CA TYR A 377 10.72 -12.22 7.98
C TYR A 377 11.71 -11.56 8.95
N GLU A 378 12.93 -11.19 8.52
CA GLU A 378 13.86 -10.39 9.34
C GLU A 378 13.20 -9.07 9.81
N LYS A 379 12.51 -8.38 8.88
CA LYS A 379 11.74 -7.18 9.21
C LYS A 379 10.63 -7.50 10.22
N TRP A 380 9.88 -8.56 10.01
CA TRP A 380 8.78 -8.93 10.90
C TRP A 380 9.27 -9.36 12.28
N MET A 381 10.44 -10.03 12.39
CA MET A 381 11.08 -10.30 13.68
C MET A 381 11.54 -9.01 14.38
N ALA A 382 11.95 -7.98 13.64
CA ALA A 382 12.18 -6.67 14.23
C ALA A 382 10.88 -6.04 14.78
N ASP A 383 9.74 -6.21 14.08
CA ASP A 383 8.44 -5.77 14.58
C ASP A 383 8.05 -6.51 15.88
N HIS A 384 8.36 -7.81 16.02
CA HIS A 384 8.15 -8.56 17.27
C HIS A 384 8.93 -7.92 18.43
N ARG A 385 10.20 -7.55 18.21
CA ARG A 385 10.99 -6.85 19.25
C ARG A 385 10.43 -5.47 19.60
N ASP A 386 9.91 -4.73 18.61
CA ASP A 386 9.27 -3.43 18.83
C ASP A 386 7.99 -3.55 19.69
N GLU A 387 7.27 -4.67 19.55
CA GLU A 387 6.02 -4.92 20.27
C GLU A 387 6.20 -5.60 21.63
N GLN A 388 7.34 -6.25 21.88
CA GLN A 388 7.55 -6.99 23.12
C GLN A 388 7.50 -6.07 24.33
N GLN A 389 6.65 -6.41 25.30
CA GLN A 389 6.55 -5.70 26.56
C GLN A 389 7.75 -6.03 27.49
N PRO A 390 8.06 -5.18 28.50
CA PRO A 390 9.16 -5.42 29.44
C PRO A 390 9.10 -6.75 30.20
N ASN A 391 7.88 -7.31 30.37
CA ASN A 391 7.67 -8.62 30.98
C ASN A 391 7.79 -9.79 29.99
N GLY A 392 8.15 -9.54 28.73
CA GLY A 392 8.32 -10.51 27.66
C GLY A 392 7.05 -10.82 26.86
N VAL A 393 5.89 -10.32 27.24
CA VAL A 393 4.61 -10.59 26.57
C VAL A 393 4.61 -9.98 25.16
N LEU A 394 4.10 -10.74 24.20
CA LEU A 394 3.86 -10.34 22.80
C LEU A 394 2.35 -10.31 22.52
N PRO A 395 1.91 -9.46 21.59
CA PRO A 395 0.52 -9.48 21.14
C PRO A 395 0.32 -10.57 20.07
N ASP A 396 -0.94 -10.90 19.82
CA ASP A 396 -1.31 -11.93 18.83
C ASP A 396 -1.17 -11.44 17.39
N ILE A 397 -1.28 -10.12 17.18
CA ILE A 397 -1.07 -9.46 15.87
C ILE A 397 0.12 -8.50 15.94
N ILE A 398 1.00 -8.55 14.95
CA ILE A 398 2.22 -7.74 14.89
C ILE A 398 2.42 -7.19 13.47
N PRO A 399 2.55 -5.85 13.29
CA PRO A 399 2.40 -4.80 14.30
C PRO A 399 0.97 -4.63 14.82
N THR A 400 0.78 -4.06 16.01
CA THR A 400 -0.53 -3.84 16.62
C THR A 400 -0.83 -2.36 16.94
N CYS A 401 -2.10 -2.05 17.10
CA CYS A 401 -2.58 -0.77 17.66
C CYS A 401 -2.63 -0.75 19.18
N GLY A 402 -2.08 -1.77 19.85
CA GLY A 402 -2.19 -1.98 21.30
C GLY A 402 -3.17 -3.09 21.68
N TRP A 403 -3.80 -3.72 20.69
CA TRP A 403 -4.66 -4.88 20.88
C TRP A 403 -3.85 -6.19 20.88
N GLY A 404 -4.37 -7.24 21.51
CA GLY A 404 -3.82 -8.59 21.47
C GLY A 404 -2.89 -8.95 22.62
N TYR A 405 -2.62 -8.03 23.55
CA TYR A 405 -1.88 -8.33 24.77
C TYR A 405 -2.83 -8.87 25.85
N GLY A 406 -2.56 -10.06 26.36
CA GLY A 406 -3.39 -10.68 27.40
C GLY A 406 -4.70 -11.27 26.88
N THR A 407 -4.77 -11.63 25.62
CA THR A 407 -5.83 -12.43 25.03
C THR A 407 -5.62 -13.91 25.28
N ASP A 408 -6.59 -14.74 24.97
CA ASP A 408 -6.59 -16.17 25.27
C ASP A 408 -5.86 -17.02 24.20
N ASN A 409 -5.18 -16.39 23.21
CA ASN A 409 -4.55 -17.12 22.11
C ASN A 409 -3.26 -17.89 22.50
N GLY A 410 -2.68 -17.57 23.65
CA GLY A 410 -1.66 -18.40 24.29
C GLY A 410 -0.40 -18.65 23.47
N LEU A 411 0.23 -19.78 23.74
CA LEU A 411 1.49 -20.18 23.11
C LEU A 411 1.34 -20.51 21.63
N ASP A 412 0.16 -20.88 21.17
CA ASP A 412 -0.11 -21.26 19.78
C ASP A 412 0.20 -20.11 18.79
N TRP A 413 0.03 -18.86 19.23
CA TRP A 413 0.35 -17.67 18.44
C TRP A 413 1.72 -17.11 18.76
N THR A 414 2.01 -16.85 20.02
CA THR A 414 3.25 -16.16 20.42
C THR A 414 4.52 -17.00 20.24
N SER A 415 4.41 -18.32 20.04
CA SER A 415 5.55 -19.18 19.66
C SER A 415 6.19 -18.80 18.34
N ALA A 416 5.57 -17.93 17.53
CA ALA A 416 6.16 -17.35 16.35
C ALA A 416 7.56 -16.76 16.60
N ILE A 417 7.79 -16.14 17.78
CA ILE A 417 9.09 -15.58 18.18
C ILE A 417 10.21 -16.62 18.25
N ALA A 418 9.90 -17.90 18.37
CA ALA A 418 10.87 -19.00 18.38
C ALA A 418 10.86 -19.78 17.06
N ILE A 419 9.70 -20.06 16.50
CA ILE A 419 9.54 -20.90 15.30
C ILE A 419 10.10 -20.17 14.05
N ILE A 420 9.84 -18.89 13.91
CA ILE A 420 10.29 -18.14 12.74
C ILE A 420 11.82 -18.02 12.72
N PRO A 421 12.52 -17.55 13.77
CA PRO A 421 13.98 -17.52 13.78
C PRO A 421 14.62 -18.88 13.57
N TRP A 422 14.02 -19.95 14.13
CA TRP A 422 14.49 -21.30 13.92
C TRP A 422 14.47 -21.71 12.44
N ASN A 423 13.37 -21.40 11.72
CA ASN A 423 13.28 -21.66 10.28
C ASN A 423 14.28 -20.78 9.49
N LEU A 424 14.48 -19.51 9.85
CA LEU A 424 15.46 -18.65 9.20
C LEU A 424 16.89 -19.22 9.39
N TYR A 425 17.19 -19.75 10.56
CA TYR A 425 18.47 -20.44 10.80
C TYR A 425 18.59 -21.71 9.94
N LEU A 426 17.57 -22.55 9.88
CA LEU A 426 17.61 -23.80 9.10
C LEU A 426 17.78 -23.56 7.60
N PHE A 427 17.10 -22.59 7.04
CA PHE A 427 17.11 -22.35 5.59
C PHE A 427 18.24 -21.43 5.12
N TYR A 428 18.70 -20.49 5.96
CA TYR A 428 19.67 -19.46 5.56
C TYR A 428 20.91 -19.39 6.46
N GLY A 429 20.95 -20.10 7.58
CA GLY A 429 22.00 -19.94 8.58
C GLY A 429 21.94 -18.58 9.31
N ASP A 430 20.80 -17.89 9.23
CA ASP A 430 20.65 -16.58 9.85
C ASP A 430 20.49 -16.70 11.36
N THR A 431 21.34 -16.01 12.11
CA THR A 431 21.38 -16.00 13.58
C THR A 431 20.98 -14.65 14.18
N LYS A 432 20.55 -13.68 13.37
CA LYS A 432 20.22 -12.31 13.82
C LYS A 432 18.83 -12.18 14.46
N PRO A 433 17.78 -12.84 13.93
CA PRO A 433 16.43 -12.73 14.51
C PRO A 433 16.30 -13.18 15.94
#